data_d066574598bc3f0f6efcbc254eae9ea2
#
_entry.id   d066574598bc3f0f6efcbc254eae9ea2
#
_cell.length_a   1.000
_cell.length_b   1.000
_cell.length_c   1.000
_cell.angle_alpha   90.00
_cell.angle_beta   90.00
_cell.angle_gamma   90.00
#
_symmetry.space_group_name_H-M   'P 1'
#
loop_
_entity.id
_entity.type
_entity.pdbx_description
1 polymer ?
#
loop_
_entity_poly.entity_id
_entity_poly.type
_entity_poly.pdbx_seq_one_letter_code
_entity_poly.pdbx_strand_id
1 'polypeptide(L)'
;MTNSRMKGKNGELDACRALEKLFPFKWERTAQRYGKGKADIEAQCDWKIHVEVKRRKTGYSYVYGRLKSDNLIVSGSLLICRLSKLRTVMDDGVCLPNVAPRCAGLEDAILQARTDARVGWLPIVLARQDDEEWLLAWREEVDTRLMEEVRTWLDGNTKPI
;
A
#
# COMPACT_ATOMS: atom_id res chain seq x y z
N MET A 1 -20.00 17.63 11.02
CA MET A 1 -18.70 17.03 11.42
C MET A 1 -18.67 15.57 10.96
N THR A 2 -17.76 15.22 10.07
CA THR A 2 -17.61 13.83 9.61
C THR A 2 -16.94 13.05 10.75
N ASN A 3 -17.62 12.05 11.27
CA ASN A 3 -17.08 11.18 12.32
C ASN A 3 -15.79 10.51 11.80
N SER A 4 -14.66 10.68 12.48
CA SER A 4 -13.35 10.13 12.10
C SER A 4 -13.39 8.63 11.84
N ARG A 5 -14.23 7.91 12.56
CA ARG A 5 -14.49 6.48 12.41
C ARG A 5 -15.14 6.13 11.05
N MET A 6 -16.07 6.98 10.58
CA MET A 6 -16.68 6.81 9.25
C MET A 6 -15.67 7.11 8.14
N LYS A 7 -14.80 8.10 8.32
CA LYS A 7 -13.76 8.44 7.35
C LYS A 7 -12.74 7.28 7.19
N GLY A 8 -12.32 6.65 8.28
CA GLY A 8 -11.48 5.45 8.26
C GLY A 8 -12.14 4.31 7.50
N LYS A 9 -13.36 3.93 7.89
CA LYS A 9 -14.15 2.87 7.23
C LYS A 9 -14.30 3.08 5.71
N ASN A 10 -14.62 4.31 5.31
CA ASN A 10 -14.76 4.64 3.89
C ASN A 10 -13.40 4.57 3.17
N GLY A 11 -12.30 4.97 3.82
CA GLY A 11 -10.96 4.84 3.28
C GLY A 11 -10.58 3.38 3.02
N GLU A 12 -10.84 2.48 3.96
CA GLU A 12 -10.60 1.04 3.80
C GLU A 12 -11.41 0.42 2.64
N LEU A 13 -12.69 0.78 2.51
CA LEU A 13 -13.54 0.31 1.39
C LEU A 13 -13.08 0.86 0.04
N ASP A 14 -12.64 2.12 -0.02
CA ASP A 14 -12.08 2.72 -1.22
C ASP A 14 -10.75 2.07 -1.61
N ALA A 15 -9.93 1.69 -0.64
CA ALA A 15 -8.69 0.95 -0.85
C ALA A 15 -8.95 -0.45 -1.43
N CYS A 16 -9.94 -1.19 -0.90
CA CYS A 16 -10.36 -2.46 -1.45
C CYS A 16 -10.72 -2.33 -2.94
N ARG A 17 -11.58 -1.37 -3.29
CA ARG A 17 -11.99 -1.11 -4.69
C ARG A 17 -10.81 -0.73 -5.59
N ALA A 18 -9.82 -0.01 -5.07
CA ALA A 18 -8.63 0.36 -5.84
C ALA A 18 -7.76 -0.86 -6.14
N LEU A 19 -7.60 -1.76 -5.18
CA LEU A 19 -6.85 -3.01 -5.35
C LEU A 19 -7.58 -4.00 -6.28
N GLU A 20 -8.90 -4.11 -6.20
CA GLU A 20 -9.71 -4.95 -7.10
C GLU A 20 -9.64 -4.55 -8.57
N LYS A 21 -9.24 -3.31 -8.88
CA LYS A 21 -8.96 -2.87 -10.26
C LYS A 21 -7.63 -3.39 -10.80
N LEU A 22 -6.70 -3.74 -9.91
CA LEU A 22 -5.35 -4.18 -10.28
C LEU A 22 -5.18 -5.69 -10.18
N PHE A 23 -5.83 -6.30 -9.19
CA PHE A 23 -5.66 -7.71 -8.86
C PHE A 23 -6.95 -8.49 -9.12
N PRO A 24 -6.88 -9.71 -9.65
CA PRO A 24 -8.05 -10.50 -10.08
C PRO A 24 -8.81 -11.17 -8.92
N PHE A 25 -8.67 -10.69 -7.70
CA PHE A 25 -9.34 -11.25 -6.52
C PHE A 25 -9.98 -10.16 -5.67
N LYS A 26 -10.89 -10.57 -4.79
CA LYS A 26 -11.59 -9.65 -3.90
C LYS A 26 -10.73 -9.25 -2.72
N TRP A 27 -10.98 -8.03 -2.26
CA TRP A 27 -10.40 -7.47 -1.05
C TRP A 27 -11.52 -7.14 -0.06
N GLU A 28 -11.32 -7.47 1.18
CA GLU A 28 -12.30 -7.22 2.23
C GLU A 28 -11.69 -6.47 3.40
N ARG A 29 -12.52 -5.64 3.99
CA ARG A 29 -12.23 -4.99 5.24
C ARG A 29 -12.15 -6.02 6.36
N THR A 30 -11.10 -6.00 7.15
CA THR A 30 -11.07 -6.79 8.39
C THR A 30 -11.99 -6.16 9.43
N ALA A 31 -12.81 -6.96 10.09
CA ALA A 31 -13.63 -6.45 11.16
C ALA A 31 -12.74 -6.10 12.36
N GLN A 32 -12.78 -4.86 12.83
CA GLN A 32 -12.07 -4.39 14.02
C GLN A 32 -12.42 -5.17 15.33
N ARG A 33 -13.32 -6.15 15.24
CA ARG A 33 -13.74 -6.99 16.35
C ARG A 33 -12.64 -7.91 16.92
N TYR A 34 -11.51 -8.06 16.23
CA TYR A 34 -10.52 -9.09 16.55
C TYR A 34 -9.23 -8.59 17.18
N GLY A 35 -9.18 -7.36 17.68
CA GLY A 35 -8.04 -6.85 18.46
C GLY A 35 -6.87 -6.33 17.63
N LYS A 36 -5.79 -5.94 18.32
CA LYS A 36 -4.53 -5.50 17.72
C LYS A 36 -3.89 -6.62 16.87
N GLY A 37 -3.17 -6.25 15.82
CA GLY A 37 -2.38 -7.19 15.01
C GLY A 37 -3.08 -7.74 13.78
N LYS A 38 -4.12 -7.06 13.27
CA LYS A 38 -4.75 -7.39 11.99
C LYS A 38 -4.56 -6.25 10.99
N ALA A 39 -4.38 -6.62 9.73
CA ALA A 39 -4.42 -5.70 8.61
C ALA A 39 -5.76 -4.95 8.55
N ASP A 40 -5.79 -3.74 8.01
CA ASP A 40 -7.05 -3.00 7.81
C ASP A 40 -7.91 -3.66 6.73
N ILE A 41 -7.26 -4.26 5.72
CA ILE A 41 -7.90 -4.99 4.63
C ILE A 41 -7.11 -6.26 4.32
N GLU A 42 -7.80 -7.30 3.85
CA GLU A 42 -7.21 -8.59 3.50
C GLU A 42 -7.66 -9.02 2.09
N ALA A 43 -6.74 -9.64 1.35
CA ALA A 43 -7.05 -10.29 0.09
C ALA A 43 -7.78 -11.62 0.34
N GLN A 44 -8.78 -11.93 -0.48
CA GLN A 44 -9.47 -13.22 -0.44
C GLN A 44 -8.68 -14.26 -1.26
N CYS A 45 -7.44 -14.51 -0.85
CA CYS A 45 -6.52 -15.45 -1.47
C CYS A 45 -5.36 -15.78 -0.50
N ASP A 46 -4.43 -16.66 -0.91
CA ASP A 46 -3.27 -17.09 -0.09
C ASP A 46 -2.15 -16.03 0.03
N TRP A 47 -2.38 -14.83 -0.44
CA TRP A 47 -1.38 -13.77 -0.40
C TRP A 47 -1.11 -13.30 1.03
N LYS A 48 0.12 -13.53 1.50
CA LYS A 48 0.56 -13.19 2.86
C LYS A 48 1.04 -11.73 2.92
N ILE A 49 0.11 -10.81 2.75
CA ILE A 49 0.36 -9.38 2.78
C ILE A 49 -0.45 -8.73 3.90
N HIS A 50 0.21 -7.85 4.65
CA HIS A 50 -0.42 -7.04 5.69
C HIS A 50 -0.58 -5.62 5.18
N VAL A 51 -1.81 -5.19 4.96
CA VAL A 51 -2.12 -3.88 4.40
C VAL A 51 -2.65 -2.95 5.48
N GLU A 52 -1.90 -1.89 5.75
CA GLU A 52 -2.34 -0.76 6.57
C GLU A 52 -2.87 0.36 5.66
N VAL A 53 -4.04 0.89 5.95
CA VAL A 53 -4.69 1.92 5.12
C VAL A 53 -4.68 3.28 5.83
N LYS A 54 -4.13 4.30 5.18
CA LYS A 54 -4.08 5.67 5.70
C LYS A 54 -4.75 6.63 4.73
N ARG A 55 -5.82 7.28 5.17
CA ARG A 55 -6.47 8.36 4.44
C ARG A 55 -6.38 9.67 5.24
N ARG A 56 -5.76 10.68 4.66
CA ARG A 56 -5.59 11.99 5.28
C ARG A 56 -6.15 13.09 4.37
N LYS A 57 -6.54 14.22 4.96
CA LYS A 57 -6.93 15.40 4.20
C LYS A 57 -5.73 16.04 3.49
N THR A 58 -4.59 16.08 4.18
CA THR A 58 -3.33 16.67 3.71
C THR A 58 -2.16 15.85 4.26
N GLY A 59 -0.94 16.17 3.84
CA GLY A 59 0.29 15.62 4.42
C GLY A 59 1.16 14.81 3.47
N TYR A 60 0.67 14.53 2.24
CA TYR A 60 1.43 13.81 1.23
C TYR A 60 1.68 14.63 -0.04
N SER A 61 1.36 15.93 -0.03
CA SER A 61 1.42 16.80 -1.23
C SER A 61 2.78 16.79 -1.89
N TYR A 62 3.88 16.78 -1.13
CA TYR A 62 5.22 16.74 -1.69
C TYR A 62 5.57 15.37 -2.30
N VAL A 63 5.03 14.26 -1.74
CA VAL A 63 5.16 12.91 -2.33
C VAL A 63 4.52 12.89 -3.70
N TYR A 64 3.27 13.36 -3.81
CA TYR A 64 2.58 13.48 -5.09
C TYR A 64 3.30 14.40 -6.06
N GLY A 65 3.87 15.52 -5.55
CA GLY A 65 4.68 16.44 -6.35
C GLY A 65 5.88 15.75 -6.99
N ARG A 66 6.61 14.93 -6.26
CA ARG A 66 7.74 14.13 -6.78
C ARG A 66 7.29 13.07 -7.76
N LEU A 67 6.21 12.36 -7.46
CA LEU A 67 5.65 11.32 -8.33
C LEU A 67 4.97 11.85 -9.61
N LYS A 68 5.02 13.16 -9.89
CA LYS A 68 4.63 13.72 -11.20
C LYS A 68 5.68 13.43 -12.28
N SER A 69 6.97 13.44 -11.90
CA SER A 69 8.10 13.18 -12.79
C SER A 69 8.60 11.74 -12.72
N ASP A 70 8.32 11.06 -11.61
CA ASP A 70 8.90 9.75 -11.29
C ASP A 70 7.81 8.72 -11.02
N ASN A 71 8.01 7.49 -11.50
CA ASN A 71 7.09 6.39 -11.20
C ASN A 71 7.33 5.81 -9.78
N LEU A 72 8.56 5.94 -9.29
CA LEU A 72 9.02 5.43 -8.00
C LEU A 72 9.92 6.46 -7.34
N ILE A 73 9.77 6.67 -6.03
CA ILE A 73 10.67 7.50 -5.20
C ILE A 73 11.11 6.74 -3.96
N VAL A 74 12.28 7.14 -3.43
CA VAL A 74 12.75 6.71 -2.10
C VAL A 74 12.54 7.85 -1.11
N SER A 75 11.92 7.54 0.03
CA SER A 75 11.75 8.47 1.15
C SER A 75 12.22 7.80 2.45
N GLY A 76 13.43 8.14 2.90
CA GLY A 76 14.08 7.40 3.99
C GLY A 76 14.37 5.95 3.58
N SER A 77 13.77 4.97 4.24
CA SER A 77 13.85 3.54 3.90
C SER A 77 12.62 3.02 3.14
N LEU A 78 11.75 3.92 2.68
CA LEU A 78 10.52 3.57 1.98
C LEU A 78 10.67 3.76 0.47
N LEU A 79 10.19 2.78 -0.26
CA LEU A 79 9.86 2.86 -1.68
C LEU A 79 8.40 3.26 -1.79
N ILE A 80 8.09 4.26 -2.63
CA ILE A 80 6.74 4.81 -2.77
C ILE A 80 6.43 4.99 -4.25
N CYS A 81 5.31 4.47 -4.70
CA CYS A 81 4.78 4.71 -6.05
C CYS A 81 3.28 5.03 -6.01
N ARG A 82 2.75 5.55 -7.13
CA ARG A 82 1.30 5.58 -7.34
C ARG A 82 0.80 4.16 -7.59
N LEU A 83 -0.32 3.79 -6.99
CA LEU A 83 -0.88 2.44 -7.16
C LEU A 83 -1.16 2.12 -8.63
N SER A 84 -1.64 3.11 -9.41
CA SER A 84 -1.85 2.97 -10.85
C SER A 84 -0.58 2.74 -11.68
N LYS A 85 0.60 3.05 -11.12
CA LYS A 85 1.92 2.89 -11.76
C LYS A 85 2.67 1.65 -11.30
N LEU A 86 2.09 0.84 -10.42
CA LEU A 86 2.75 -0.33 -9.85
C LEU A 86 3.28 -1.27 -10.94
N ARG A 87 2.47 -1.58 -11.96
CA ARG A 87 2.89 -2.43 -13.09
C ARG A 87 4.09 -1.83 -13.85
N THR A 88 4.04 -0.53 -14.15
CA THR A 88 5.15 0.18 -14.81
C THR A 88 6.44 0.08 -13.99
N VAL A 89 6.35 0.32 -12.67
CA VAL A 89 7.51 0.20 -11.76
C VAL A 89 8.10 -1.20 -11.79
N MET A 90 7.27 -2.22 -11.90
CA MET A 90 7.70 -3.61 -11.95
C MET A 90 8.35 -3.98 -13.29
N ASP A 91 7.82 -3.47 -14.40
CA ASP A 91 8.31 -3.77 -15.76
C ASP A 91 9.62 -3.04 -16.05
N ASP A 92 9.77 -1.80 -15.60
CA ASP A 92 10.96 -0.96 -15.82
C ASP A 92 12.18 -1.43 -14.99
N GLY A 93 11.97 -2.32 -14.01
CA GLY A 93 12.98 -2.63 -13.00
C GLY A 93 13.23 -1.41 -12.08
N VAL A 94 13.97 -1.61 -11.01
CA VAL A 94 14.34 -0.51 -10.11
C VAL A 94 15.45 0.33 -10.78
N CYS A 95 15.09 1.22 -11.71
CA CYS A 95 15.95 2.37 -12.00
C CYS A 95 16.18 3.10 -10.69
N LEU A 96 17.40 3.58 -10.44
CA LEU A 96 17.75 4.29 -9.20
C LEU A 96 16.69 5.35 -8.91
N PRO A 97 15.86 5.15 -7.89
CA PRO A 97 14.73 6.04 -7.66
C PRO A 97 15.23 7.36 -7.11
N ASN A 98 14.57 8.45 -7.47
CA ASN A 98 14.88 9.75 -6.91
C ASN A 98 14.59 9.80 -5.41
N VAL A 99 15.53 10.38 -4.66
CA VAL A 99 15.42 10.53 -3.20
C VAL A 99 14.51 11.70 -2.87
N ALA A 100 13.54 11.46 -2.02
CA ALA A 100 12.63 12.47 -1.48
C ALA A 100 12.88 12.69 0.03
N PRO A 101 12.50 13.85 0.58
CA PRO A 101 12.51 14.05 2.02
C PRO A 101 11.67 12.99 2.74
N ARG A 102 12.02 12.68 3.97
CA ARG A 102 11.30 11.72 4.80
C ARG A 102 9.83 12.08 4.96
N CYS A 103 8.96 11.10 4.80
CA CYS A 103 7.53 11.22 5.07
C CYS A 103 7.17 10.54 6.39
N ALA A 104 7.29 11.27 7.50
CA ALA A 104 7.04 10.73 8.84
C ALA A 104 5.70 9.98 8.94
N GLY A 105 4.64 10.50 8.33
CA GLY A 105 3.34 9.86 8.37
C GLY A 105 3.25 8.51 7.64
N LEU A 106 4.09 8.27 6.62
CA LEU A 106 4.20 6.97 5.96
C LEU A 106 5.17 6.06 6.73
N GLU A 107 6.26 6.61 7.28
CA GLU A 107 7.18 5.83 8.12
C GLU A 107 6.47 5.29 9.37
N ASP A 108 5.67 6.11 10.05
CA ASP A 108 4.85 5.66 11.20
C ASP A 108 3.85 4.57 10.80
N ALA A 109 3.21 4.73 9.63
CA ALA A 109 2.25 3.76 9.14
C ALA A 109 2.90 2.42 8.79
N ILE A 110 4.08 2.42 8.15
CA ILE A 110 4.79 1.17 7.82
C ILE A 110 5.35 0.51 9.09
N LEU A 111 5.77 1.28 10.08
CA LEU A 111 6.18 0.75 11.38
C LEU A 111 5.01 0.06 12.08
N GLN A 112 3.83 0.67 12.05
CA GLN A 112 2.60 0.05 12.55
C GLN A 112 2.29 -1.24 11.80
N ALA A 113 2.26 -1.21 10.46
CA ALA A 113 2.00 -2.39 9.64
C ALA A 113 2.97 -3.53 9.95
N ARG A 114 4.26 -3.22 10.13
CA ARG A 114 5.30 -4.19 10.50
C ARG A 114 5.08 -4.79 11.89
N THR A 115 4.69 -3.98 12.86
CA THR A 115 4.44 -4.41 14.24
C THR A 115 3.22 -5.33 14.33
N ASP A 116 2.20 -5.04 13.51
CA ASP A 116 0.93 -5.74 13.50
C ASP A 116 0.91 -6.94 12.53
N ALA A 117 1.86 -7.01 11.58
CA ALA A 117 1.95 -8.10 10.63
C ALA A 117 2.30 -9.43 11.31
N ARG A 118 1.67 -10.51 10.86
CA ARG A 118 2.03 -11.87 11.26
C ARG A 118 3.43 -12.22 10.71
N VAL A 119 4.11 -13.11 11.41
CA VAL A 119 5.43 -13.62 10.98
C VAL A 119 5.33 -14.16 9.54
N GLY A 120 6.23 -13.70 8.68
CA GLY A 120 6.26 -14.08 7.26
C GLY A 120 5.30 -13.32 6.36
N TRP A 121 4.49 -12.40 6.90
CA TRP A 121 3.65 -11.51 6.10
C TRP A 121 4.42 -10.26 5.68
N LEU A 122 4.14 -9.76 4.47
CA LEU A 122 4.77 -8.56 3.92
C LEU A 122 3.97 -7.31 4.33
N PRO A 123 4.54 -6.42 5.15
CA PRO A 123 3.87 -5.18 5.53
C PRO A 123 3.94 -4.16 4.39
N ILE A 124 2.80 -3.62 4.01
CA ILE A 124 2.67 -2.50 3.07
C ILE A 124 1.70 -1.46 3.60
N VAL A 125 1.80 -0.25 3.08
CA VAL A 125 0.88 0.85 3.36
C VAL A 125 0.21 1.30 2.07
N LEU A 126 -1.10 1.36 2.08
CA LEU A 126 -1.88 2.12 1.12
C LEU A 126 -2.24 3.46 1.73
N ALA A 127 -1.72 4.53 1.16
CA ALA A 127 -1.97 5.88 1.63
C ALA A 127 -2.65 6.73 0.57
N ARG A 128 -3.54 7.62 0.99
CA ARG A 128 -4.20 8.56 0.10
C ARG A 128 -4.42 9.90 0.79
N GLN A 129 -4.12 10.97 0.09
CA GLN A 129 -4.60 12.30 0.41
C GLN A 129 -5.95 12.51 -0.28
N ASP A 130 -6.87 13.28 0.32
CA ASP A 130 -8.15 13.58 -0.32
C ASP A 130 -7.91 14.22 -1.71
N ASP A 131 -8.73 13.86 -2.68
CA ASP A 131 -8.67 14.28 -4.10
C ASP A 131 -7.46 13.77 -4.90
N GLU A 132 -6.63 12.90 -4.32
CA GLU A 132 -5.50 12.27 -4.99
C GLU A 132 -5.72 10.76 -5.17
N GLU A 133 -4.92 10.11 -6.01
CA GLU A 133 -4.93 8.65 -6.15
C GLU A 133 -4.22 7.94 -4.99
N TRP A 134 -4.36 6.63 -4.91
CA TRP A 134 -3.68 5.82 -3.89
C TRP A 134 -2.18 5.73 -4.13
N LEU A 135 -1.41 5.87 -3.05
CA LEU A 135 0.01 5.57 -2.97
C LEU A 135 0.18 4.18 -2.39
N LEU A 136 1.13 3.42 -2.92
CA LEU A 136 1.67 2.21 -2.32
C LEU A 136 3.04 2.52 -1.76
N ALA A 137 3.26 2.20 -0.48
CA ALA A 137 4.55 2.36 0.18
C ALA A 137 4.96 1.04 0.86
N TRP A 138 6.24 0.68 0.71
CA TRP A 138 6.85 -0.50 1.32
C TRP A 138 8.31 -0.22 1.67
N ARG A 139 8.93 -1.11 2.45
CA ARG A 139 10.34 -0.97 2.79
C ARG A 139 11.24 -1.64 1.76
N GLU A 140 12.38 -1.03 1.51
CA GLU A 140 13.40 -1.55 0.58
C GLU A 140 13.82 -2.99 0.92
N GLU A 141 13.90 -3.35 2.20
CA GLU A 141 14.26 -4.69 2.67
C GLU A 141 13.31 -5.81 2.24
N VAL A 142 12.07 -5.49 1.84
CA VAL A 142 11.06 -6.45 1.37
C VAL A 142 10.79 -6.33 -0.13
N ASP A 143 11.50 -5.43 -0.82
CA ASP A 143 11.23 -5.07 -2.22
C ASP A 143 11.24 -6.27 -3.16
N THR A 144 12.32 -7.05 -3.18
CA THR A 144 12.46 -8.20 -4.09
C THR A 144 11.31 -9.19 -3.92
N ARG A 145 11.02 -9.57 -2.68
CA ARG A 145 9.95 -10.54 -2.39
C ARG A 145 8.57 -9.97 -2.74
N LEU A 146 8.32 -8.70 -2.40
CA LEU A 146 7.06 -8.05 -2.73
C LEU A 146 6.86 -7.99 -4.25
N MET A 147 7.90 -7.60 -4.99
CA MET A 147 7.84 -7.50 -6.44
C MET A 147 7.60 -8.86 -7.11
N GLU A 148 8.23 -9.92 -6.64
CA GLU A 148 8.00 -11.29 -7.13
C GLU A 148 6.55 -11.74 -6.89
N GLU A 149 6.04 -11.55 -5.69
CA GLU A 149 4.66 -11.89 -5.34
C GLU A 149 3.66 -11.07 -6.17
N VAL A 150 3.83 -9.75 -6.24
CA VAL A 150 2.96 -8.87 -7.03
C VAL A 150 2.97 -9.24 -8.51
N ARG A 151 4.14 -9.52 -9.11
CA ARG A 151 4.24 -9.96 -10.50
C ARG A 151 3.45 -11.25 -10.74
N THR A 152 3.64 -12.24 -9.90
CA THR A 152 2.91 -13.50 -9.97
C THR A 152 1.40 -13.27 -10.00
N TRP A 153 0.89 -12.34 -9.20
CA TRP A 153 -0.53 -12.04 -9.09
C TRP A 153 -1.05 -11.18 -10.25
N LEU A 154 -0.27 -10.22 -10.73
CA LEU A 154 -0.65 -9.41 -11.89
C LEU A 154 -0.69 -10.21 -13.19
N ASP A 155 0.15 -11.23 -13.33
CA ASP A 155 0.20 -12.09 -14.50
C ASP A 155 -0.86 -13.22 -14.51
N GLY A 156 -1.74 -13.24 -13.51
CA GLY A 156 -2.86 -14.18 -13.44
C GLY A 156 -2.45 -15.63 -13.12
N ASN A 157 -1.21 -15.85 -12.67
CA ASN A 157 -0.67 -17.18 -12.34
C ASN A 157 -1.17 -17.73 -10.99
N THR A 158 -2.31 -17.24 -10.52
CA THR A 158 -2.82 -17.62 -9.20
C THR A 158 -4.01 -18.53 -9.32
N LYS A 159 -3.97 -19.63 -8.56
CA LYS A 159 -5.19 -20.43 -8.33
C LYS A 159 -6.05 -19.67 -7.30
N PRO A 160 -7.30 -19.33 -7.64
CA PRO A 160 -8.25 -18.90 -6.60
C PRO A 160 -8.44 -20.05 -5.62
N ILE A 161 -8.61 -19.72 -4.34
CA ILE A 161 -9.03 -20.65 -3.30
C ILE A 161 -10.48 -21.04 -3.55
#